data_66246abf65106f497d50aa648ac1270a
#
_entry.id   66246abf65106f497d50aa648ac1270a
#
_cell.length_a   1.000
_cell.length_b   1.000
_cell.length_c   1.000
_cell.angle_alpha   90.00
_cell.angle_beta   90.00
_cell.angle_gamma   90.00
#
_symmetry.space_group_name_H-M   'P 1'
#
loop_
_entity.id
_entity.type
_entity.pdbx_description
1 polymer ?
#
loop_
_entity_poly.entity_id
_entity_poly.type
_entity_poly.pdbx_seq_one_letter_code
_entity_poly.pdbx_strand_id
1 'polypeptide(L)'
;MKLLHGAIATVLFALSSPLWAAPKSVTLAVPGMNCPTCPVTIKKALMKEQGVASVTVHYEKKELIVSFDDAKTTPDAIMRSTAAVGFPSQISR
;
A
#
# COMPACT_ATOMS: atom_id res chain seq x y z
N MET A 1 -41.32 -19.12 -22.81
CA MET A 1 -41.10 -17.79 -22.99
C MET A 1 -40.66 -17.05 -21.80
N LYS A 2 -41.33 -17.16 -20.73
CA LYS A 2 -40.99 -16.46 -19.54
C LYS A 2 -39.68 -16.86 -18.97
N LEU A 3 -39.20 -18.00 -19.33
CA LEU A 3 -37.97 -18.53 -18.79
C LEU A 3 -36.77 -17.71 -19.16
N LEU A 4 -36.88 -17.00 -20.24
CA LEU A 4 -35.74 -16.23 -20.71
C LEU A 4 -35.31 -15.13 -19.77
N HIS A 5 -36.26 -14.64 -19.04
CA HIS A 5 -35.96 -13.50 -18.18
C HIS A 5 -35.05 -13.84 -17.06
N GLY A 6 -35.17 -14.99 -16.51
CA GLY A 6 -34.33 -15.37 -15.40
C GLY A 6 -32.88 -15.52 -15.77
N ALA A 7 -32.63 -15.98 -16.96
CA ALA A 7 -31.25 -16.20 -17.37
C ALA A 7 -30.50 -14.92 -17.52
N ILE A 8 -31.12 -13.89 -17.97
CA ILE A 8 -30.48 -12.62 -18.18
C ILE A 8 -30.02 -11.98 -16.88
N ALA A 9 -30.86 -12.06 -15.89
CA ALA A 9 -30.56 -11.48 -14.62
C ALA A 9 -29.32 -12.09 -13.99
N THR A 10 -29.16 -13.36 -14.19
CA THR A 10 -28.03 -14.06 -13.61
C THR A 10 -26.70 -13.60 -14.18
N VAL A 11 -26.69 -13.36 -15.45
CA VAL A 11 -25.44 -12.95 -16.09
C VAL A 11 -24.96 -11.62 -15.59
N LEU A 12 -25.84 -10.69 -15.37
CA LEU A 12 -25.47 -9.38 -14.92
C LEU A 12 -24.82 -9.41 -13.55
N PHE A 13 -25.27 -10.28 -12.73
CA PHE A 13 -24.75 -10.37 -11.40
C PHE A 13 -23.28 -10.79 -11.39
N ALA A 14 -22.92 -11.64 -12.28
CA ALA A 14 -21.55 -12.15 -12.30
C ALA A 14 -20.52 -11.09 -12.66
N LEU A 15 -20.94 -10.04 -13.32
CA LEU A 15 -20.00 -9.02 -13.75
C LEU A 15 -19.57 -8.06 -12.66
N SER A 16 -20.25 -8.06 -11.56
CA SER A 16 -19.98 -7.07 -10.54
C SER A 16 -18.99 -7.54 -9.49
N SER A 17 -18.50 -8.74 -9.58
CA SER A 17 -17.71 -9.27 -8.48
C SER A 17 -16.29 -8.75 -8.33
N PRO A 18 -15.50 -8.55 -9.33
CA PRO A 18 -14.09 -8.25 -9.11
C PRO A 18 -13.81 -6.77 -8.91
N LEU A 19 -14.20 -6.26 -7.82
CA LEU A 19 -13.95 -4.86 -7.55
C LEU A 19 -12.96 -4.62 -6.45
N TRP A 20 -11.98 -5.44 -6.35
CA TRP A 20 -10.98 -5.19 -5.34
C TRP A 20 -9.94 -4.27 -5.89
N ALA A 21 -9.47 -3.38 -5.06
CA ALA A 21 -8.30 -2.61 -5.38
C ALA A 21 -7.12 -3.55 -5.36
N ALA A 22 -6.40 -3.62 -6.45
CA ALA A 22 -5.20 -4.41 -6.48
C ALA A 22 -4.15 -3.76 -5.59
N PRO A 23 -3.41 -4.52 -4.79
CA PRO A 23 -2.37 -3.93 -3.99
C PRO A 23 -1.28 -3.37 -4.90
N LYS A 24 -0.79 -2.20 -4.53
CA LYS A 24 0.29 -1.57 -5.24
C LYS A 24 1.51 -1.50 -4.34
N SER A 25 2.66 -1.33 -4.92
CA SER A 25 3.85 -1.17 -4.13
C SER A 25 4.63 0.04 -4.60
N VAL A 26 5.33 0.65 -3.67
CA VAL A 26 6.15 1.81 -3.95
C VAL A 26 7.47 1.62 -3.21
N THR A 27 8.54 2.03 -3.85
CA THR A 27 9.86 2.02 -3.24
C THR A 27 10.19 3.44 -2.80
N LEU A 28 10.52 3.59 -1.53
CA LEU A 28 10.84 4.89 -0.96
C LEU A 28 12.29 4.91 -0.51
N ALA A 29 12.97 5.99 -0.84
CA ALA A 29 14.33 6.21 -0.35
C ALA A 29 14.26 6.97 0.96
N VAL A 30 14.95 6.47 1.97
CA VAL A 30 14.99 7.08 3.31
C VAL A 30 16.44 7.32 3.69
N PRO A 31 17.02 8.43 3.23
CA PRO A 31 18.45 8.67 3.47
C PRO A 31 18.84 8.76 4.94
N GLY A 32 17.90 9.14 5.80
CA GLY A 32 18.17 9.25 7.22
C GLY A 32 18.16 7.95 8.00
N MET A 33 17.96 6.82 7.32
CA MET A 33 17.86 5.53 7.99
C MET A 33 19.25 4.99 8.28
N ASN A 34 19.91 5.55 9.29
CA ASN A 34 21.31 5.27 9.60
C ASN A 34 21.53 4.53 10.91
N CYS A 35 20.48 4.18 11.63
CA CYS A 35 20.64 3.52 12.92
C CYS A 35 20.00 2.15 12.90
N PRO A 36 20.47 1.22 13.75
CA PRO A 36 19.91 -0.15 13.74
C PRO A 36 18.43 -0.23 14.07
N THR A 37 17.92 0.71 14.86
CA THR A 37 16.51 0.69 15.23
C THR A 37 15.63 1.52 14.30
N CYS A 38 16.23 2.29 13.38
CA CYS A 38 15.46 3.12 12.47
C CYS A 38 14.49 2.32 11.60
N PRO A 39 14.89 1.19 11.01
CA PRO A 39 13.96 0.40 10.21
C PRO A 39 12.75 -0.07 11.02
N VAL A 40 12.97 -0.42 12.27
CA VAL A 40 11.87 -0.90 13.13
C VAL A 40 10.89 0.23 13.38
N THR A 41 11.39 1.42 13.68
CA THR A 41 10.55 2.58 13.93
C THR A 41 9.70 2.92 12.71
N ILE A 42 10.34 2.95 11.55
CA ILE A 42 9.63 3.27 10.30
C ILE A 42 8.59 2.21 10.01
N LYS A 43 8.96 0.96 10.13
CA LYS A 43 8.04 -0.13 9.83
C LYS A 43 6.82 -0.07 10.74
N LYS A 44 7.02 0.16 12.03
CA LYS A 44 5.91 0.27 12.96
C LYS A 44 5.00 1.43 12.62
N ALA A 45 5.57 2.56 12.26
CA ALA A 45 4.77 3.72 11.90
C ALA A 45 3.92 3.45 10.68
N LEU A 46 4.50 2.81 9.67
CA LEU A 46 3.78 2.53 8.43
C LEU A 46 2.72 1.45 8.62
N MET A 47 3.00 0.46 9.44
CA MET A 47 2.02 -0.59 9.68
C MET A 47 0.80 -0.10 10.43
N LYS A 48 0.89 1.05 11.09
CA LYS A 48 -0.27 1.67 11.70
C LYS A 48 -1.09 2.46 10.69
N GLU A 49 -0.53 2.74 9.55
CA GLU A 49 -1.25 3.51 8.53
C GLU A 49 -2.29 2.63 7.88
N GLN A 50 -3.51 3.15 7.81
CA GLN A 50 -4.60 2.39 7.21
C GLN A 50 -4.31 2.21 5.72
N GLY A 51 -4.47 1.01 5.23
CA GLY A 51 -4.23 0.72 3.82
C GLY A 51 -2.86 0.13 3.53
N VAL A 52 -1.94 0.16 4.47
CA VAL A 52 -0.62 -0.45 4.28
C VAL A 52 -0.72 -1.93 4.57
N ALA A 53 -0.36 -2.75 3.59
CA ALA A 53 -0.42 -4.20 3.72
C ALA A 53 0.87 -4.78 4.26
N SER A 54 2.01 -4.30 3.77
CA SER A 54 3.30 -4.81 4.22
C SER A 54 4.39 -3.79 3.96
N VAL A 55 5.46 -3.90 4.71
CA VAL A 55 6.62 -3.03 4.58
C VAL A 55 7.87 -3.90 4.60
N THR A 56 8.68 -3.79 3.56
CA THR A 56 9.95 -4.48 3.48
C THR A 56 11.06 -3.42 3.55
N VAL A 57 12.01 -3.63 4.43
CA VAL A 57 13.09 -2.67 4.64
C VAL A 57 14.38 -3.21 4.06
N HIS A 58 15.00 -2.41 3.20
CA HIS A 58 16.32 -2.69 2.68
C HIS A 58 17.29 -1.70 3.30
N TYR A 59 17.80 -2.05 4.45
CA TYR A 59 18.61 -1.14 5.24
C TYR A 59 19.88 -0.69 4.51
N GLU A 60 20.50 -1.61 3.83
CA GLU A 60 21.76 -1.29 3.14
C GLU A 60 21.58 -0.26 2.05
N LYS A 61 20.44 -0.32 1.38
CA LYS A 61 20.13 0.64 0.32
C LYS A 61 19.38 1.84 0.84
N LYS A 62 19.02 1.82 2.12
CA LYS A 62 18.20 2.86 2.73
C LYS A 62 16.90 3.07 1.99
N GLU A 63 16.26 1.98 1.66
CA GLU A 63 15.00 1.97 0.91
C GLU A 63 13.96 1.15 1.63
N LEU A 64 12.71 1.50 1.37
CA LEU A 64 11.57 0.75 1.84
C LEU A 64 10.72 0.36 0.65
N ILE A 65 10.21 -0.86 0.66
CA ILE A 65 9.21 -1.26 -0.31
C ILE A 65 7.91 -1.44 0.47
N VAL A 66 6.93 -0.63 0.15
CA VAL A 66 5.65 -0.61 0.85
C VAL A 66 4.57 -1.12 -0.08
N SER A 67 3.87 -2.15 0.35
CA SER A 67 2.72 -2.66 -0.37
C SER A 67 1.47 -2.09 0.28
N PHE A 68 0.61 -1.48 -0.50
CA PHE A 68 -0.54 -0.77 0.03
C PHE A 68 -1.75 -0.88 -0.90
N ASP A 69 -2.91 -0.57 -0.33
CA ASP A 69 -4.17 -0.54 -1.07
C ASP A 69 -4.40 0.91 -1.49
N ASP A 70 -4.33 1.18 -2.77
CA ASP A 70 -4.42 2.56 -3.26
C ASP A 70 -5.84 3.14 -3.15
N ALA A 71 -6.80 2.34 -2.79
CA ALA A 71 -8.13 2.85 -2.47
C ALA A 71 -8.17 3.43 -1.05
N LYS A 72 -7.21 3.10 -0.22
CA LYS A 72 -7.21 3.52 1.18
C LYS A 72 -6.10 4.49 1.53
N THR A 73 -4.99 4.44 0.82
CA THR A 73 -3.88 5.32 1.10
C THR A 73 -3.14 5.65 -0.18
N THR A 74 -2.19 6.56 -0.10
CA THR A 74 -1.41 7.00 -1.25
C THR A 74 0.06 7.04 -0.85
N PRO A 75 0.97 7.06 -1.84
CA PRO A 75 2.38 7.23 -1.51
C PRO A 75 2.66 8.52 -0.74
N ASP A 76 1.93 9.59 -1.02
CA ASP A 76 2.10 10.84 -0.29
C ASP A 76 1.78 10.67 1.18
N ALA A 77 0.71 9.95 1.49
CA ALA A 77 0.34 9.70 2.88
C ALA A 77 1.40 8.86 3.57
N ILE A 78 1.95 7.88 2.86
CA ILE A 78 3.00 7.03 3.41
C ILE A 78 4.25 7.86 3.68
N MET A 79 4.62 8.73 2.77
CA MET A 79 5.77 9.59 2.96
C MET A 79 5.58 10.55 4.14
N ARG A 80 4.38 11.04 4.33
CA ARG A 80 4.10 11.88 5.50
C ARG A 80 4.22 11.10 6.80
N SER A 81 3.83 9.83 6.78
CA SER A 81 3.97 8.98 7.96
C SER A 81 5.42 8.78 8.35
N THR A 82 6.30 8.57 7.37
CA THR A 82 7.71 8.42 7.69
C THR A 82 8.29 9.73 8.18
N ALA A 83 7.91 10.85 7.59
CA ALA A 83 8.39 12.14 8.02
C ALA A 83 7.95 12.46 9.46
N ALA A 84 6.76 12.03 9.82
CA ALA A 84 6.21 12.28 11.15
C ALA A 84 7.05 11.64 12.26
N VAL A 85 7.75 10.56 11.96
CA VAL A 85 8.62 9.92 12.94
C VAL A 85 10.09 10.29 12.74
N GLY A 86 10.36 11.31 11.94
CA GLY A 86 11.69 11.83 11.77
C GLY A 86 12.49 11.26 10.61
N PHE A 87 11.83 10.56 9.70
CA PHE A 87 12.51 9.92 8.57
C PHE A 87 11.88 10.31 7.25
N PRO A 88 12.14 11.52 6.76
CA PRO A 88 11.60 11.93 5.47
C PRO A 88 12.01 10.97 4.38
N SER A 89 11.09 10.71 3.47
CA SER A 89 11.32 9.75 2.40
C SER A 89 10.92 10.36 1.07
N GLN A 90 11.44 9.75 0.00
CA GLN A 90 11.13 10.16 -1.36
C GLN A 90 10.87 8.91 -2.18
N ILE A 91 10.07 9.06 -3.23
CA ILE A 91 9.83 7.95 -4.13
C ILE A 91 11.10 7.67 -4.90
N SER A 92 11.54 6.43 -4.85
CA SER A 92 12.71 5.98 -5.54
C SER A 92 12.29 5.20 -6.77
N ARG A 93 12.95 5.42 -7.87
CA ARG A 93 12.62 4.71 -9.11
C ARG A 93 13.78 3.99 -9.69
#